data_c9e3dcaf557e426a5a65d492de9c867d
#
_entry.id   c9e3dcaf557e426a5a65d492de9c867d
#
_cell.length_a   1.000
_cell.length_b   1.000
_cell.length_c   1.000
_cell.angle_alpha   90.00
_cell.angle_beta   90.00
_cell.angle_gamma   90.00
#
_symmetry.space_group_name_H-M   'P 1'
#
loop_
_entity.id
_entity.type
_entity.pdbx_description
1 polymer ?
#
loop_
_entity_poly.entity_id
_entity_poly.type
_entity_poly.pdbx_seq_one_letter_code
_entity_poly.pdbx_strand_id
1 'polypeptide(L)'
;MKNITERRSFNYLKNLVQISLGLLIFYLIFSYFKKEIVSLDFKKIHHLTLAIGEIKFVVVLLFGLLGISILCLYDYFVLKAINLTKNMSSFRIFKISFMTNTLNMVLGFGGFIGAGLRYYMYKPYTKNGKTLVTAIGMILISMLSGISLLSIFVVLNVFPGQALYANNKIFYYSLILMSLFLPLYLFFNLRKPRIRTDRYLSVKLTVISFLEWVFAALIILMILYFYTGDLVADKELQIMGVIIVASIVGLLTMIPGGLGTFDTLVLIGLKNLGINPEIIGATIIIYRLSYYVVPFSIGCFMFLSEGIRMIKDKFKRGEKLWLRR
;
A
#
# COMPACT_ATOMS: atom_id res chain seq x y z
N MET A 1 -38.67 4.15 29.31
CA MET A 1 -37.32 3.98 29.87
C MET A 1 -36.58 2.72 29.40
N LYS A 2 -37.25 1.59 29.16
CA LYS A 2 -36.63 0.34 28.64
C LYS A 2 -35.84 0.51 27.33
N ASN A 3 -36.32 1.29 26.35
CA ASN A 3 -35.71 1.48 25.05
C ASN A 3 -34.36 2.26 25.04
N ILE A 4 -34.07 3.03 26.07
CA ILE A 4 -32.84 3.85 26.17
C ILE A 4 -31.68 3.01 26.74
N THR A 5 -31.99 2.13 27.68
CA THR A 5 -31.00 1.19 28.28
C THR A 5 -30.60 0.11 27.29
N GLU A 6 -31.53 -0.45 26.52
CA GLU A 6 -31.23 -1.43 25.45
C GLU A 6 -30.38 -0.83 24.32
N ARG A 7 -30.66 0.41 23.89
CA ARG A 7 -29.81 1.12 22.91
C ARG A 7 -28.43 1.44 23.47
N ARG A 8 -28.29 1.74 24.75
CA ARG A 8 -26.98 1.96 25.37
C ARG A 8 -26.17 0.64 25.45
N SER A 9 -26.78 -0.45 25.92
CA SER A 9 -26.11 -1.75 26.01
C SER A 9 -25.73 -2.28 24.63
N PHE A 10 -26.56 -2.11 23.61
CA PHE A 10 -26.26 -2.46 22.22
C PHE A 10 -25.08 -1.64 21.65
N ASN A 11 -25.01 -0.35 21.95
CA ASN A 11 -23.87 0.48 21.53
C ASN A 11 -22.58 0.13 22.29
N TYR A 12 -22.67 -0.24 23.56
CA TYR A 12 -21.52 -0.74 24.32
C TYR A 12 -21.03 -2.08 23.78
N LEU A 13 -21.93 -3.02 23.51
CA LEU A 13 -21.60 -4.31 22.92
C LEU A 13 -20.98 -4.15 21.52
N LYS A 14 -21.54 -3.30 20.68
CA LYS A 14 -21.00 -2.96 19.36
C LYS A 14 -19.59 -2.36 19.47
N ASN A 15 -19.37 -1.42 20.39
CA ASN A 15 -18.04 -0.82 20.59
C ASN A 15 -17.03 -1.83 21.16
N LEU A 16 -17.46 -2.71 22.07
CA LEU A 16 -16.64 -3.81 22.59
C LEU A 16 -16.25 -4.79 21.49
N VAL A 17 -17.21 -5.22 20.67
CA VAL A 17 -16.94 -6.10 19.51
C VAL A 17 -16.00 -5.43 18.51
N GLN A 18 -16.16 -4.13 18.22
CA GLN A 18 -15.27 -3.38 17.33
C GLN A 18 -13.84 -3.27 17.89
N ILE A 19 -13.70 -3.01 19.20
CA ILE A 19 -12.41 -2.93 19.88
C ILE A 19 -11.77 -4.32 19.94
N SER A 20 -12.51 -5.36 20.28
CA SER A 20 -12.02 -6.74 20.35
C SER A 20 -11.61 -7.25 18.97
N LEU A 21 -12.38 -6.93 17.92
CA LEU A 21 -12.03 -7.27 16.54
C LEU A 21 -10.76 -6.51 16.10
N GLY A 22 -10.63 -5.24 16.45
CA GLY A 22 -9.43 -4.44 16.19
C GLY A 22 -8.20 -5.00 16.90
N LEU A 23 -8.32 -5.38 18.17
CA LEU A 23 -7.25 -6.01 18.95
C LEU A 23 -6.91 -7.42 18.43
N LEU A 24 -7.90 -8.21 18.03
CA LEU A 24 -7.70 -9.52 17.42
C LEU A 24 -6.94 -9.39 16.08
N ILE A 25 -7.37 -8.47 15.22
CA ILE A 25 -6.70 -8.18 13.96
C ILE A 25 -5.26 -7.72 14.24
N PHE A 26 -5.07 -6.79 15.17
CA PHE A 26 -3.74 -6.32 15.58
C PHE A 26 -2.87 -7.48 16.11
N TYR A 27 -3.43 -8.36 16.96
CA TYR A 27 -2.73 -9.54 17.47
C TYR A 27 -2.34 -10.53 16.36
N LEU A 28 -3.27 -10.83 15.44
CA LEU A 28 -3.00 -11.71 14.30
C LEU A 28 -1.89 -11.16 13.42
N ILE A 29 -1.91 -9.85 13.17
CA ILE A 29 -0.91 -9.12 12.39
C ILE A 29 0.44 -9.14 13.13
N PHE A 30 0.45 -8.76 14.40
CA PHE A 30 1.67 -8.76 15.20
C PHE A 30 2.26 -10.17 15.30
N SER A 31 1.42 -11.19 15.48
CA SER A 31 1.83 -12.60 15.51
C SER A 31 2.41 -13.06 14.17
N TYR A 32 1.80 -12.65 13.05
CA TYR A 32 2.28 -12.93 11.70
C TYR A 32 3.61 -12.21 11.43
N PHE A 33 3.69 -10.93 11.76
CA PHE A 33 4.91 -10.12 11.62
C PHE A 33 6.04 -10.63 12.50
N LYS A 34 5.72 -11.03 13.74
CA LYS A 34 6.70 -11.67 14.65
C LYS A 34 7.28 -12.92 14.01
N LYS A 35 6.46 -13.75 13.37
CA LYS A 35 6.88 -14.97 12.70
C LYS A 35 7.80 -14.67 11.49
N GLU A 36 7.48 -13.66 10.71
CA GLU A 36 8.28 -13.20 9.56
C GLU A 36 9.58 -12.53 10.01
N ILE A 37 9.53 -11.65 11.02
CA ILE A 37 10.71 -10.98 11.59
C ILE A 37 11.64 -11.99 12.28
N VAL A 38 11.09 -12.96 13.00
CA VAL A 38 11.87 -14.01 13.68
C VAL A 38 12.50 -14.98 12.67
N SER A 39 11.89 -15.15 11.48
CA SER A 39 12.49 -15.94 10.40
C SER A 39 13.64 -15.22 9.68
N LEU A 40 13.77 -13.90 9.86
CA LEU A 40 14.87 -13.12 9.30
C LEU A 40 16.16 -13.38 10.11
N ASP A 41 17.19 -13.85 9.45
CA ASP A 41 18.52 -13.94 10.05
C ASP A 41 19.14 -12.54 10.15
N PHE A 42 19.02 -11.93 11.33
CA PHE A 42 19.56 -10.58 11.58
C PHE A 42 21.06 -10.48 11.37
N LYS A 43 21.82 -11.56 11.60
CA LYS A 43 23.25 -11.59 11.33
C LYS A 43 23.50 -11.51 9.81
N LYS A 44 22.70 -12.24 9.04
CA LYS A 44 22.74 -12.22 7.58
C LYS A 44 22.34 -10.86 7.03
N ILE A 45 21.27 -10.26 7.55
CA ILE A 45 20.84 -8.89 7.17
C ILE A 45 21.94 -7.88 7.48
N HIS A 46 22.52 -7.93 8.67
CA HIS A 46 23.61 -7.04 9.06
C HIS A 46 24.82 -7.19 8.11
N HIS A 47 25.23 -8.42 7.83
CA HIS A 47 26.32 -8.70 6.90
C HIS A 47 26.02 -8.18 5.48
N LEU A 48 24.78 -8.39 4.99
CA LEU A 48 24.34 -7.89 3.68
C LEU A 48 24.26 -6.36 3.66
N THR A 49 23.80 -5.74 4.76
CA THR A 49 23.77 -4.27 4.90
C THR A 49 25.17 -3.68 4.81
N LEU A 50 26.13 -4.30 5.49
CA LEU A 50 27.55 -3.91 5.40
C LEU A 50 28.11 -4.11 3.99
N ALA A 51 27.74 -5.17 3.31
CA ALA A 51 28.17 -5.45 1.93
C ALA A 51 27.66 -4.40 0.93
N ILE A 52 26.45 -3.85 1.13
CA ILE A 52 25.91 -2.79 0.26
C ILE A 52 26.47 -1.40 0.60
N GLY A 53 26.98 -1.22 1.84
CA GLY A 53 27.47 0.03 2.39
C GLY A 53 26.35 0.88 3.04
N GLU A 54 26.68 1.53 4.15
CA GLU A 54 25.71 2.27 4.98
C GLU A 54 24.98 3.37 4.22
N ILE A 55 25.68 4.16 3.43
CA ILE A 55 25.11 5.26 2.64
C ILE A 55 24.08 4.74 1.63
N LYS A 56 24.42 3.68 0.88
CA LYS A 56 23.50 3.08 -0.10
C LYS A 56 22.27 2.51 0.58
N PHE A 57 22.42 1.88 1.75
CA PHE A 57 21.30 1.38 2.54
C PHE A 57 20.37 2.51 2.99
N VAL A 58 20.90 3.62 3.51
CA VAL A 58 20.10 4.81 3.89
C VAL A 58 19.36 5.37 2.67
N VAL A 59 20.01 5.44 1.51
CA VAL A 59 19.37 5.88 0.26
C VAL A 59 18.17 4.97 -0.07
N VAL A 60 18.32 3.65 0.02
CA VAL A 60 17.21 2.70 -0.21
C VAL A 60 16.05 2.94 0.76
N LEU A 61 16.33 3.17 2.05
CA LEU A 61 15.30 3.48 3.04
C LEU A 61 14.55 4.77 2.70
N LEU A 62 15.26 5.83 2.31
CA LEU A 62 14.65 7.10 1.91
C LEU A 62 13.78 6.93 0.65
N PHE A 63 14.25 6.15 -0.32
CA PHE A 63 13.46 5.81 -1.51
C PHE A 63 12.20 5.02 -1.13
N GLY A 64 12.26 4.07 -0.20
CA GLY A 64 11.10 3.36 0.31
C GLY A 64 10.05 4.31 0.92
N LEU A 65 10.49 5.25 1.78
CA LEU A 65 9.62 6.27 2.38
C LEU A 65 9.02 7.21 1.32
N LEU A 66 9.80 7.56 0.29
CA LEU A 66 9.35 8.40 -0.82
C LEU A 66 8.26 7.67 -1.63
N GLY A 67 8.43 6.39 -1.93
CA GLY A 67 7.44 5.54 -2.59
C GLY A 67 6.10 5.53 -1.86
N ILE A 68 6.12 5.34 -0.53
CA ILE A 68 4.89 5.42 0.28
C ILE A 68 4.30 6.83 0.29
N SER A 69 5.14 7.87 0.22
CA SER A 69 4.66 9.25 0.17
C SER A 69 3.90 9.56 -1.13
N ILE A 70 4.25 8.90 -2.25
CA ILE A 70 3.49 8.98 -3.50
C ILE A 70 2.04 8.51 -3.31
N LEU A 71 1.81 7.44 -2.51
CA LEU A 71 0.47 6.95 -2.19
C LEU A 71 -0.40 8.00 -1.47
N CYS A 72 0.23 8.94 -0.75
CA CYS A 72 -0.52 9.99 -0.06
C CYS A 72 -1.20 10.97 -1.03
N LEU A 73 -0.75 11.03 -2.27
CA LEU A 73 -1.37 11.85 -3.31
C LEU A 73 -2.78 11.38 -3.68
N TYR A 74 -3.09 10.08 -3.55
CA TYR A 74 -4.46 9.58 -3.76
C TYR A 74 -5.46 10.30 -2.86
N ASP A 75 -5.19 10.30 -1.56
CA ASP A 75 -6.06 10.94 -0.58
C ASP A 75 -6.16 12.44 -0.85
N TYR A 76 -5.03 13.10 -1.13
CA TYR A 76 -5.01 14.54 -1.41
C TYR A 76 -5.90 14.92 -2.60
N PHE A 77 -5.74 14.27 -3.77
CA PHE A 77 -6.52 14.59 -4.96
C PHE A 77 -8.00 14.25 -4.80
N VAL A 78 -8.31 13.11 -4.18
CA VAL A 78 -9.70 12.70 -3.96
C VAL A 78 -10.40 13.62 -2.96
N LEU A 79 -9.75 13.97 -1.85
CA LEU A 79 -10.30 14.89 -0.86
C LEU A 79 -10.44 16.31 -1.42
N LYS A 80 -9.52 16.75 -2.31
CA LYS A 80 -9.62 18.00 -3.05
C LYS A 80 -10.85 17.99 -3.97
N ALA A 81 -11.08 16.90 -4.67
CA ALA A 81 -12.22 16.76 -5.58
C ALA A 81 -13.58 16.78 -4.86
N ILE A 82 -13.65 16.41 -3.58
CA ILE A 82 -14.87 16.54 -2.76
C ILE A 82 -14.86 17.79 -1.86
N ASN A 83 -13.95 18.74 -2.09
CA ASN A 83 -13.76 19.98 -1.34
C ASN A 83 -13.48 19.80 0.17
N LEU A 84 -12.98 18.65 0.58
CA LEU A 84 -12.69 18.36 1.99
C LEU A 84 -11.36 18.98 2.45
N THR A 85 -10.44 19.27 1.53
CA THR A 85 -9.16 19.93 1.83
C THR A 85 -9.31 21.32 2.43
N LYS A 86 -10.46 21.98 2.25
CA LYS A 86 -10.75 23.28 2.89
C LYS A 86 -10.89 23.18 4.42
N ASN A 87 -11.22 21.98 4.93
CA ASN A 87 -11.47 21.73 6.35
C ASN A 87 -10.28 21.07 7.05
N MET A 88 -9.19 20.78 6.31
CA MET A 88 -8.04 20.05 6.81
C MET A 88 -6.73 20.62 6.27
N SER A 89 -5.68 20.67 7.11
CA SER A 89 -4.34 21.00 6.60
C SER A 89 -3.77 19.88 5.74
N SER A 90 -2.94 20.23 4.76
CA SER A 90 -2.26 19.24 3.89
C SER A 90 -1.40 18.26 4.71
N PHE A 91 -0.75 18.71 5.77
CA PHE A 91 0.00 17.86 6.69
C PHE A 91 -0.90 16.84 7.40
N ARG A 92 -2.12 17.24 7.79
CA ARG A 92 -3.10 16.33 8.40
C ARG A 92 -3.55 15.26 7.41
N ILE A 93 -3.79 15.62 6.16
CA ILE A 93 -4.13 14.68 5.09
C ILE A 93 -2.97 13.71 4.87
N PHE A 94 -1.74 14.22 4.74
CA PHE A 94 -0.53 13.40 4.59
C PHE A 94 -0.39 12.40 5.75
N LYS A 95 -0.50 12.85 7.00
CA LYS A 95 -0.38 11.98 8.19
C LYS A 95 -1.41 10.84 8.17
N ILE A 96 -2.68 11.15 7.90
CA ILE A 96 -3.75 10.14 7.83
C ILE A 96 -3.51 9.19 6.66
N SER A 97 -3.17 9.72 5.49
CA SER A 97 -2.93 8.93 4.30
C SER A 97 -1.72 8.00 4.46
N PHE A 98 -0.60 8.52 4.95
CA PHE A 98 0.60 7.72 5.20
C PHE A 98 0.30 6.56 6.15
N MET A 99 -0.32 6.85 7.29
CA MET A 99 -0.73 5.85 8.28
C MET A 99 -1.67 4.80 7.67
N THR A 100 -2.70 5.22 6.94
CA THR A 100 -3.67 4.29 6.36
C THR A 100 -3.08 3.45 5.23
N ASN A 101 -2.19 4.00 4.41
CA ASN A 101 -1.51 3.26 3.35
C ASN A 101 -0.55 2.22 3.90
N THR A 102 0.31 2.60 4.85
CA THR A 102 1.28 1.68 5.46
C THR A 102 0.61 0.53 6.19
N LEU A 103 -0.44 0.81 6.97
CA LEU A 103 -1.24 -0.21 7.60
C LEU A 103 -1.94 -1.12 6.57
N ASN A 104 -2.51 -0.54 5.50
CA ASN A 104 -3.17 -1.30 4.46
C ASN A 104 -2.21 -2.24 3.69
N MET A 105 -0.98 -1.81 3.42
CA MET A 105 0.02 -2.62 2.71
C MET A 105 0.37 -3.91 3.46
N VAL A 106 0.48 -3.83 4.78
CA VAL A 106 0.84 -4.96 5.63
C VAL A 106 -0.37 -5.82 5.97
N LEU A 107 -1.51 -5.17 6.29
CA LEU A 107 -2.73 -5.86 6.71
C LEU A 107 -3.48 -6.49 5.55
N GLY A 108 -3.28 -6.02 4.34
CA GLY A 108 -3.86 -6.56 3.11
C GLY A 108 -5.39 -6.50 3.07
N PHE A 109 -6.03 -7.65 2.94
CA PHE A 109 -7.50 -7.82 2.82
C PHE A 109 -8.12 -6.93 1.74
N GLY A 110 -7.47 -6.83 0.57
CA GLY A 110 -8.01 -6.13 -0.60
C GLY A 110 -8.28 -4.63 -0.40
N GLY A 111 -7.58 -4.00 0.56
CA GLY A 111 -7.75 -2.56 0.84
C GLY A 111 -8.86 -2.19 1.81
N PHE A 112 -9.66 -3.14 2.29
CA PHE A 112 -10.80 -2.87 3.19
C PHE A 112 -10.39 -2.22 4.51
N ILE A 113 -9.25 -2.62 5.09
CA ILE A 113 -8.74 -2.04 6.34
C ILE A 113 -8.37 -0.58 6.13
N GLY A 114 -7.62 -0.28 5.06
CA GLY A 114 -7.28 1.10 4.71
C GLY A 114 -8.50 1.96 4.43
N ALA A 115 -9.54 1.40 3.78
CA ALA A 115 -10.80 2.08 3.54
C ALA A 115 -11.53 2.41 4.83
N GLY A 116 -11.63 1.45 5.75
CA GLY A 116 -12.26 1.63 7.05
C GLY A 116 -11.55 2.70 7.89
N LEU A 117 -10.22 2.66 7.93
CA LEU A 117 -9.41 3.65 8.63
C LEU A 117 -9.56 5.04 8.01
N ARG A 118 -9.52 5.17 6.67
CA ARG A 118 -9.79 6.43 5.97
C ARG A 118 -11.16 6.98 6.31
N TYR A 119 -12.20 6.15 6.24
CA TYR A 119 -13.55 6.57 6.61
C TYR A 119 -13.61 7.09 8.05
N TYR A 120 -13.08 6.34 9.00
CA TYR A 120 -13.07 6.72 10.40
C TYR A 120 -12.33 8.03 10.65
N MET A 121 -11.16 8.22 10.05
CA MET A 121 -10.31 9.39 10.24
C MET A 121 -10.80 10.64 9.51
N TYR A 122 -11.44 10.51 8.33
CA TYR A 122 -11.95 11.64 7.55
C TYR A 122 -13.40 12.00 7.89
N LYS A 123 -14.19 11.09 8.47
CA LYS A 123 -15.61 11.32 8.79
C LYS A 123 -15.87 12.56 9.67
N PRO A 124 -15.04 12.91 10.66
CA PRO A 124 -15.24 14.11 11.47
C PRO A 124 -15.20 15.44 10.68
N TYR A 125 -14.59 15.45 9.51
CA TYR A 125 -14.40 16.64 8.68
C TYR A 125 -15.49 16.83 7.62
N THR A 126 -16.44 15.90 7.48
CA THR A 126 -17.52 15.96 6.51
C THR A 126 -18.87 15.57 7.09
N LYS A 127 -19.92 16.28 6.67
CA LYS A 127 -21.31 15.90 6.97
C LYS A 127 -21.83 14.83 6.01
N ASN A 128 -21.28 14.75 4.79
CA ASN A 128 -21.73 13.84 3.73
C ASN A 128 -20.91 12.54 3.72
N GLY A 129 -21.34 11.55 4.50
CA GLY A 129 -20.70 10.23 4.56
C GLY A 129 -20.77 9.44 3.25
N LYS A 130 -21.86 9.61 2.46
CA LYS A 130 -21.99 8.91 1.17
C LYS A 130 -20.92 9.36 0.17
N THR A 131 -20.69 10.67 0.05
CA THR A 131 -19.63 11.22 -0.80
C THR A 131 -18.25 10.77 -0.35
N LEU A 132 -18.00 10.68 0.96
CA LEU A 132 -16.73 10.18 1.50
C LEU A 132 -16.52 8.70 1.14
N VAL A 133 -17.54 7.85 1.28
CA VAL A 133 -17.46 6.43 0.89
C VAL A 133 -17.17 6.29 -0.61
N THR A 134 -17.85 7.07 -1.46
CA THR A 134 -17.58 7.08 -2.90
C THR A 134 -16.13 7.50 -3.20
N ALA A 135 -15.63 8.51 -2.51
CA ALA A 135 -14.26 9.00 -2.65
C ALA A 135 -13.23 7.93 -2.27
N ILE A 136 -13.42 7.27 -1.13
CA ILE A 136 -12.55 6.17 -0.68
C ILE A 136 -12.62 4.99 -1.66
N GLY A 137 -13.80 4.62 -2.14
CA GLY A 137 -13.96 3.59 -3.16
C GLY A 137 -13.21 3.90 -4.46
N MET A 138 -13.16 5.18 -4.87
CA MET A 138 -12.35 5.59 -6.04
C MET A 138 -10.85 5.38 -5.78
N ILE A 139 -10.33 5.67 -4.59
CA ILE A 139 -8.93 5.40 -4.26
C ILE A 139 -8.63 3.90 -4.46
N LEU A 140 -9.42 3.02 -3.83
CA LEU A 140 -9.18 1.58 -3.89
C LEU A 140 -9.16 1.03 -5.33
N ILE A 141 -10.15 1.44 -6.13
CA ILE A 141 -10.25 0.98 -7.51
C ILE A 141 -9.11 1.55 -8.36
N SER A 142 -8.73 2.81 -8.13
CA SER A 142 -7.68 3.48 -8.91
C SER A 142 -6.28 2.88 -8.66
N MET A 143 -6.02 2.31 -7.48
CA MET A 143 -4.74 1.66 -7.16
C MET A 143 -4.39 0.50 -8.12
N LEU A 144 -5.41 -0.11 -8.76
CA LEU A 144 -5.20 -1.15 -9.76
C LEU A 144 -4.89 -0.62 -11.16
N SER A 145 -5.16 0.67 -11.43
CA SER A 145 -5.07 1.22 -12.79
C SER A 145 -3.62 1.35 -13.27
N GLY A 146 -2.67 1.64 -12.39
CA GLY A 146 -1.25 1.75 -12.75
C GLY A 146 -0.61 0.41 -13.06
N ILE A 147 -0.88 -0.62 -12.24
CA ILE A 147 -0.37 -1.97 -12.51
C ILE A 147 -1.02 -2.55 -13.78
N SER A 148 -2.27 -2.17 -14.09
CA SER A 148 -2.91 -2.51 -15.35
C SER A 148 -2.22 -1.85 -16.55
N LEU A 149 -1.80 -0.59 -16.44
CA LEU A 149 -1.01 0.08 -17.47
C LEU A 149 0.35 -0.60 -17.68
N LEU A 150 1.02 -0.95 -16.59
CA LEU A 150 2.29 -1.69 -16.66
C LEU A 150 2.10 -3.08 -17.26
N SER A 151 0.97 -3.74 -16.98
CA SER A 151 0.62 -5.02 -17.61
C SER A 151 0.51 -4.89 -19.13
N ILE A 152 -0.09 -3.79 -19.64
CA ILE A 152 -0.13 -3.51 -21.08
C ILE A 152 1.30 -3.39 -21.64
N PHE A 153 2.20 -2.70 -20.95
CA PHE A 153 3.60 -2.58 -21.40
C PHE A 153 4.35 -3.92 -21.42
N VAL A 154 4.04 -4.83 -20.48
CA VAL A 154 4.60 -6.19 -20.50
C VAL A 154 4.03 -6.99 -21.68
N VAL A 155 2.71 -6.92 -21.93
CA VAL A 155 2.08 -7.61 -23.07
C VAL A 155 2.62 -7.09 -24.42
N LEU A 156 2.86 -5.78 -24.51
CA LEU A 156 3.49 -5.15 -25.69
C LEU A 156 5.02 -5.35 -25.75
N ASN A 157 5.59 -6.12 -24.83
CA ASN A 157 7.04 -6.42 -24.76
C ASN A 157 7.94 -5.20 -24.55
N VAL A 158 7.40 -4.08 -24.04
CA VAL A 158 8.21 -2.93 -23.60
C VAL A 158 9.02 -3.31 -22.37
N PHE A 159 8.42 -4.05 -21.44
CA PHE A 159 9.06 -4.67 -20.29
C PHE A 159 9.02 -6.20 -20.44
N PRO A 160 10.06 -6.83 -21.02
CA PRO A 160 10.04 -8.27 -21.30
C PRO A 160 9.95 -9.10 -20.02
N GLY A 161 8.88 -9.89 -19.86
CA GLY A 161 8.63 -10.72 -18.67
C GLY A 161 8.76 -12.23 -18.95
N GLN A 162 9.32 -12.61 -20.12
CA GLN A 162 9.44 -14.01 -20.57
C GLN A 162 10.15 -14.91 -19.57
N ALA A 163 11.07 -14.37 -18.78
CA ALA A 163 11.75 -15.10 -17.72
C ALA A 163 10.78 -15.80 -16.72
N LEU A 164 9.53 -15.32 -16.61
CA LEU A 164 8.49 -15.94 -15.78
C LEU A 164 7.44 -16.69 -16.59
N TYR A 165 6.92 -16.10 -17.67
CA TYR A 165 5.75 -16.67 -18.36
C TYR A 165 6.08 -17.58 -19.54
N ALA A 166 7.36 -17.65 -20.00
CA ALA A 166 7.73 -18.56 -21.09
C ALA A 166 7.38 -20.03 -20.75
N ASN A 167 7.59 -20.45 -19.51
CA ASN A 167 7.34 -21.80 -19.05
C ASN A 167 5.96 -21.98 -18.40
N ASN A 168 5.21 -20.92 -18.17
CA ASN A 168 3.89 -20.97 -17.52
C ASN A 168 2.92 -19.94 -18.10
N LYS A 169 2.07 -20.40 -19.01
CA LYS A 169 1.06 -19.56 -19.70
C LYS A 169 0.05 -18.91 -18.75
N ILE A 170 -0.14 -19.45 -17.54
CA ILE A 170 -1.07 -18.86 -16.55
C ILE A 170 -0.62 -17.43 -16.20
N PHE A 171 0.66 -17.18 -16.05
CA PHE A 171 1.17 -15.86 -15.79
C PHE A 171 0.89 -14.88 -16.94
N TYR A 172 1.02 -15.36 -18.18
CA TYR A 172 0.67 -14.53 -19.34
C TYR A 172 -0.84 -14.21 -19.40
N TYR A 173 -1.70 -15.17 -19.13
CA TYR A 173 -3.16 -14.92 -19.06
C TYR A 173 -3.53 -13.95 -17.94
N SER A 174 -2.83 -13.99 -16.80
CA SER A 174 -3.04 -13.03 -15.71
C SER A 174 -2.68 -11.60 -16.13
N LEU A 175 -1.64 -11.42 -16.96
CA LEU A 175 -1.29 -10.13 -17.56
C LEU A 175 -2.39 -9.63 -18.49
N ILE A 176 -2.90 -10.48 -19.39
CA ILE A 176 -3.99 -10.11 -20.31
C ILE A 176 -5.21 -9.68 -19.51
N LEU A 177 -5.61 -10.46 -18.50
CA LEU A 177 -6.73 -10.13 -17.63
C LEU A 177 -6.54 -8.77 -16.94
N MET A 178 -5.37 -8.53 -16.38
CA MET A 178 -5.06 -7.26 -15.72
C MET A 178 -5.02 -6.09 -16.71
N SER A 179 -4.53 -6.28 -17.93
CA SER A 179 -4.45 -5.24 -18.96
C SER A 179 -5.82 -4.68 -19.37
N LEU A 180 -6.88 -5.49 -19.30
CA LEU A 180 -8.26 -5.08 -19.61
C LEU A 180 -8.83 -4.12 -18.57
N PHE A 181 -8.30 -4.10 -17.36
CA PHE A 181 -8.86 -3.27 -16.28
C PHE A 181 -8.77 -1.78 -16.58
N LEU A 182 -7.64 -1.26 -17.03
CA LEU A 182 -7.44 0.18 -17.26
C LEU A 182 -8.38 0.75 -18.33
N PRO A 183 -8.51 0.16 -19.54
CA PRO A 183 -9.45 0.64 -20.53
C PRO A 183 -10.89 0.69 -20.01
N LEU A 184 -11.35 -0.36 -19.33
CA LEU A 184 -12.68 -0.41 -18.72
C LEU A 184 -12.84 0.66 -17.63
N TYR A 185 -11.86 0.77 -16.72
CA TYR A 185 -11.85 1.75 -15.65
C TYR A 185 -11.97 3.19 -16.19
N LEU A 186 -11.17 3.57 -17.18
CA LEU A 186 -11.20 4.90 -17.77
C LEU A 186 -12.49 5.14 -18.56
N PHE A 187 -12.95 4.16 -19.34
CA PHE A 187 -14.18 4.26 -20.11
C PHE A 187 -15.39 4.61 -19.22
N PHE A 188 -15.57 3.87 -18.12
CA PHE A 188 -16.69 4.10 -17.21
C PHE A 188 -16.56 5.42 -16.44
N ASN A 189 -15.35 5.76 -15.96
CA ASN A 189 -15.17 6.96 -15.13
C ASN A 189 -15.14 8.26 -15.94
N LEU A 190 -14.70 8.26 -17.20
CA LEU A 190 -14.73 9.43 -18.06
C LEU A 190 -16.13 9.69 -18.63
N ARG A 191 -16.92 8.63 -18.92
CA ARG A 191 -18.30 8.79 -19.38
C ARG A 191 -19.27 9.23 -18.28
N LYS A 192 -19.14 8.63 -17.09
CA LYS A 192 -20.00 8.92 -15.91
C LYS A 192 -19.13 9.13 -14.67
N PRO A 193 -18.51 10.30 -14.51
CA PRO A 193 -17.63 10.57 -13.39
C PRO A 193 -18.41 10.44 -12.07
N ARG A 194 -17.92 9.62 -11.16
CA ARG A 194 -18.53 9.42 -9.83
C ARG A 194 -18.45 10.69 -8.97
N ILE A 195 -17.38 11.46 -9.16
CA ILE A 195 -17.20 12.78 -8.55
C ILE A 195 -17.19 13.80 -9.68
N ARG A 196 -18.29 14.55 -9.82
CA ARG A 196 -18.50 15.46 -10.94
C ARG A 196 -17.62 16.72 -10.92
N THR A 197 -17.07 17.07 -9.77
CA THR A 197 -16.21 18.26 -9.58
C THR A 197 -14.85 18.16 -10.27
N ASP A 198 -14.36 16.96 -10.55
CA ASP A 198 -13.11 16.75 -11.29
C ASP A 198 -13.28 15.58 -12.28
N ARG A 199 -13.58 15.93 -13.54
CA ARG A 199 -13.80 14.96 -14.63
C ARG A 199 -12.58 14.08 -14.89
N TYR A 200 -11.37 14.62 -14.69
CA TYR A 200 -10.11 13.92 -14.97
C TYR A 200 -9.49 13.29 -13.72
N LEU A 201 -10.24 13.21 -12.62
CA LEU A 201 -9.75 12.62 -11.38
C LEU A 201 -9.24 11.19 -11.60
N SER A 202 -9.96 10.37 -12.36
CA SER A 202 -9.55 8.99 -12.67
C SER A 202 -8.19 8.91 -13.38
N VAL A 203 -7.92 9.86 -14.30
CA VAL A 203 -6.64 9.94 -15.01
C VAL A 203 -5.50 10.31 -14.03
N LYS A 204 -5.74 11.34 -13.19
CA LYS A 204 -4.75 11.74 -12.15
C LYS A 204 -4.41 10.59 -11.22
N LEU A 205 -5.42 9.85 -10.77
CA LEU A 205 -5.23 8.69 -9.90
C LEU A 205 -4.52 7.54 -10.61
N THR A 206 -4.75 7.35 -11.93
CA THR A 206 -3.99 6.38 -12.74
C THR A 206 -2.51 6.75 -12.83
N VAL A 207 -2.20 8.04 -13.03
CA VAL A 207 -0.81 8.50 -13.05
C VAL A 207 -0.13 8.25 -11.70
N ILE A 208 -0.81 8.51 -10.58
CA ILE A 208 -0.27 8.23 -9.25
C ILE A 208 -0.04 6.72 -9.08
N SER A 209 -1.01 5.89 -9.50
CA SER A 209 -0.89 4.43 -9.44
C SER A 209 0.29 3.92 -10.29
N PHE A 210 0.45 4.44 -11.49
CA PHE A 210 1.59 4.11 -12.35
C PHE A 210 2.92 4.46 -11.69
N LEU A 211 3.04 5.68 -11.16
CA LEU A 211 4.25 6.14 -10.47
C LEU A 211 4.56 5.26 -9.24
N GLU A 212 3.55 4.89 -8.46
CA GLU A 212 3.69 4.00 -7.30
C GLU A 212 4.33 2.67 -7.69
N TRP A 213 3.75 1.97 -8.67
CA TRP A 213 4.22 0.66 -9.09
C TRP A 213 5.60 0.70 -9.77
N VAL A 214 5.86 1.72 -10.59
CA VAL A 214 7.18 1.96 -11.17
C VAL A 214 8.19 2.22 -10.06
N PHE A 215 7.84 3.04 -9.08
CA PHE A 215 8.76 3.39 -7.99
C PHE A 215 9.11 2.17 -7.13
N ALA A 216 8.13 1.31 -6.84
CA ALA A 216 8.37 0.05 -6.13
C ALA A 216 9.33 -0.88 -6.90
N ALA A 217 9.19 -0.96 -8.23
CA ALA A 217 10.10 -1.74 -9.07
C ALA A 217 11.50 -1.12 -9.16
N LEU A 218 11.59 0.21 -9.23
CA LEU A 218 12.88 0.92 -9.25
C LEU A 218 13.68 0.73 -7.95
N ILE A 219 13.04 0.56 -6.80
CA ILE A 219 13.74 0.26 -5.54
C ILE A 219 14.47 -1.09 -5.66
N ILE A 220 13.82 -2.12 -6.18
CA ILE A 220 14.45 -3.44 -6.39
C ILE A 220 15.60 -3.33 -7.37
N LEU A 221 15.39 -2.66 -8.50
CA LEU A 221 16.41 -2.44 -9.52
C LEU A 221 17.62 -1.70 -8.91
N MET A 222 17.40 -0.65 -8.13
CA MET A 222 18.45 0.11 -7.45
C MET A 222 19.25 -0.76 -6.47
N ILE A 223 18.59 -1.62 -5.69
CA ILE A 223 19.27 -2.53 -4.77
C ILE A 223 20.13 -3.54 -5.55
N LEU A 224 19.59 -4.11 -6.62
CA LEU A 224 20.34 -5.02 -7.50
C LEU A 224 21.58 -4.32 -8.07
N TYR A 225 21.42 -3.09 -8.57
CA TYR A 225 22.53 -2.30 -9.09
C TYR A 225 23.63 -2.06 -8.03
N PHE A 226 23.24 -1.82 -6.79
CA PHE A 226 24.19 -1.63 -5.69
C PHE A 226 25.00 -2.90 -5.37
N TYR A 227 24.45 -4.10 -5.61
CA TYR A 227 25.15 -5.36 -5.40
C TYR A 227 25.95 -5.81 -6.60
N THR A 228 25.47 -5.58 -7.82
CA THR A 228 25.98 -6.22 -9.02
C THR A 228 26.63 -5.24 -10.00
N GLY A 229 26.44 -3.92 -9.81
CA GLY A 229 26.96 -2.92 -10.74
C GLY A 229 26.42 -3.12 -12.16
N ASP A 230 27.34 -3.16 -13.14
CA ASP A 230 27.01 -3.21 -14.55
C ASP A 230 26.36 -4.51 -15.03
N LEU A 231 26.41 -5.60 -14.24
CA LEU A 231 25.75 -6.87 -14.61
C LEU A 231 24.23 -6.76 -14.81
N VAL A 232 23.62 -5.70 -14.30
CA VAL A 232 22.18 -5.42 -14.39
C VAL A 232 21.86 -4.42 -15.51
N ALA A 233 22.83 -3.61 -15.96
CA ALA A 233 22.62 -2.50 -16.88
C ALA A 233 21.97 -2.92 -18.21
N ASP A 234 22.32 -4.10 -18.76
CA ASP A 234 21.72 -4.59 -20.02
C ASP A 234 20.38 -5.33 -19.81
N LYS A 235 19.93 -5.52 -18.57
CA LYS A 235 18.76 -6.34 -18.22
C LYS A 235 17.65 -5.55 -17.50
N GLU A 236 17.76 -4.23 -17.41
CA GLU A 236 16.86 -3.38 -16.63
C GLU A 236 15.39 -3.57 -17.01
N LEU A 237 15.09 -3.55 -18.32
CA LEU A 237 13.71 -3.73 -18.81
C LEU A 237 13.18 -5.13 -18.53
N GLN A 238 14.03 -6.17 -18.60
CA GLN A 238 13.64 -7.54 -18.27
C GLN A 238 13.38 -7.71 -16.77
N ILE A 239 14.23 -7.10 -15.93
CA ILE A 239 14.05 -7.08 -14.47
C ILE A 239 12.75 -6.39 -14.13
N MET A 240 12.46 -5.23 -14.73
CA MET A 240 11.18 -4.52 -14.57
C MET A 240 10.00 -5.43 -14.97
N GLY A 241 10.11 -6.13 -16.11
CA GLY A 241 9.11 -7.09 -16.56
C GLY A 241 8.85 -8.20 -15.53
N VAL A 242 9.90 -8.80 -14.98
CA VAL A 242 9.82 -9.82 -13.93
C VAL A 242 9.09 -9.27 -12.69
N ILE A 243 9.46 -8.08 -12.22
CA ILE A 243 8.87 -7.47 -11.03
C ILE A 243 7.38 -7.15 -11.25
N ILE A 244 7.01 -6.65 -12.44
CA ILE A 244 5.62 -6.36 -12.79
C ILE A 244 4.78 -7.65 -12.80
N VAL A 245 5.27 -8.71 -13.47
CA VAL A 245 4.58 -10.01 -13.50
C VAL A 245 4.41 -10.57 -12.10
N ALA A 246 5.49 -10.57 -11.29
CA ALA A 246 5.46 -11.03 -9.91
C ALA A 246 4.46 -10.23 -9.05
N SER A 247 4.39 -8.91 -9.25
CA SER A 247 3.46 -8.03 -8.55
C SER A 247 2.00 -8.35 -8.89
N ILE A 248 1.69 -8.57 -10.18
CA ILE A 248 0.33 -8.91 -10.64
C ILE A 248 -0.11 -10.25 -10.06
N VAL A 249 0.75 -11.27 -10.16
CA VAL A 249 0.43 -12.59 -9.61
C VAL A 249 0.32 -12.53 -8.08
N GLY A 250 1.23 -11.83 -7.40
CA GLY A 250 1.17 -11.61 -5.95
C GLY A 250 -0.14 -10.93 -5.52
N LEU A 251 -0.60 -9.93 -6.28
CA LEU A 251 -1.86 -9.24 -6.02
C LEU A 251 -3.08 -10.16 -6.21
N LEU A 252 -3.08 -11.01 -7.24
CA LEU A 252 -4.17 -11.95 -7.54
C LEU A 252 -4.30 -13.05 -6.47
N THR A 253 -3.23 -13.38 -5.75
CA THR A 253 -3.31 -14.34 -4.63
C THR A 253 -4.00 -13.78 -3.40
N MET A 254 -4.24 -12.46 -3.35
CA MET A 254 -4.82 -11.77 -2.19
C MET A 254 -4.05 -11.96 -0.87
N ILE A 255 -2.82 -12.47 -0.94
CA ILE A 255 -1.96 -12.61 0.24
C ILE A 255 -1.48 -11.21 0.65
N PRO A 256 -1.58 -10.84 1.94
CA PRO A 256 -1.11 -9.55 2.42
C PRO A 256 0.33 -9.25 1.97
N GLY A 257 0.53 -8.08 1.34
CA GLY A 257 1.85 -7.69 0.81
C GLY A 257 2.46 -8.62 -0.25
N GLY A 258 1.69 -9.58 -0.81
CA GLY A 258 2.18 -10.58 -1.75
C GLY A 258 3.26 -11.51 -1.15
N LEU A 259 3.28 -11.65 0.19
CA LEU A 259 4.32 -12.40 0.91
C LEU A 259 4.42 -13.84 0.43
N GLY A 260 5.62 -14.27 0.16
CA GLY A 260 5.93 -15.58 -0.39
C GLY A 260 5.70 -15.67 -1.90
N THR A 261 4.53 -15.29 -2.42
CA THR A 261 4.24 -15.40 -3.87
C THR A 261 5.07 -14.43 -4.69
N PHE A 262 5.04 -13.14 -4.36
CA PHE A 262 5.86 -12.13 -5.03
C PHE A 262 7.35 -12.47 -4.89
N ASP A 263 7.79 -12.80 -3.67
CA ASP A 263 9.20 -13.07 -3.38
C ASP A 263 9.72 -14.28 -4.15
N THR A 264 8.94 -15.38 -4.22
CA THR A 264 9.30 -16.58 -4.97
C THR A 264 9.35 -16.30 -6.48
N LEU A 265 8.41 -15.53 -7.01
CA LEU A 265 8.39 -15.19 -8.43
C LEU A 265 9.55 -14.26 -8.81
N VAL A 266 9.89 -13.28 -7.98
CA VAL A 266 11.06 -12.44 -8.17
C VAL A 266 12.32 -13.29 -8.13
N LEU A 267 12.44 -14.22 -7.16
CA LEU A 267 13.59 -15.14 -7.08
C LEU A 267 13.73 -15.98 -8.36
N ILE A 268 12.65 -16.63 -8.80
CA ILE A 268 12.66 -17.48 -10.00
C ILE A 268 12.97 -16.64 -11.26
N GLY A 269 12.28 -15.52 -11.43
CA GLY A 269 12.43 -14.69 -12.63
C GLY A 269 13.82 -14.09 -12.77
N LEU A 270 14.39 -13.55 -11.68
CA LEU A 270 15.73 -12.97 -11.70
C LEU A 270 16.82 -14.05 -11.80
N LYS A 271 16.60 -15.23 -11.20
CA LYS A 271 17.50 -16.39 -11.40
C LYS A 271 17.52 -16.81 -12.87
N ASN A 272 16.38 -16.83 -13.55
CA ASN A 272 16.29 -17.13 -14.99
C ASN A 272 17.00 -16.07 -15.87
N LEU A 273 17.18 -14.85 -15.36
CA LEU A 273 18.00 -13.81 -15.97
C LEU A 273 19.51 -13.95 -15.65
N GLY A 274 19.91 -14.98 -14.90
CA GLY A 274 21.30 -15.25 -14.53
C GLY A 274 21.80 -14.44 -13.32
N ILE A 275 20.90 -13.88 -12.50
CA ILE A 275 21.30 -13.20 -11.27
C ILE A 275 21.48 -14.23 -10.15
N ASN A 276 22.53 -14.05 -9.33
CA ASN A 276 22.83 -14.95 -8.23
C ASN A 276 21.69 -14.99 -7.20
N PRO A 277 21.18 -16.20 -6.83
CA PRO A 277 20.06 -16.34 -5.87
C PRO A 277 20.30 -15.70 -4.51
N GLU A 278 21.54 -15.65 -4.01
CA GLU A 278 21.86 -15.02 -2.72
C GLU A 278 21.71 -13.51 -2.81
N ILE A 279 22.13 -12.89 -3.91
CA ILE A 279 21.93 -11.46 -4.15
C ILE A 279 20.45 -11.16 -4.29
N ILE A 280 19.67 -12.00 -4.98
CA ILE A 280 18.22 -11.83 -5.10
C ILE A 280 17.56 -11.90 -3.72
N GLY A 281 17.92 -12.89 -2.90
CA GLY A 281 17.43 -13.02 -1.53
C GLY A 281 17.72 -11.78 -0.68
N ALA A 282 18.95 -11.28 -0.73
CA ALA A 282 19.35 -10.05 -0.07
C ALA A 282 18.53 -8.84 -0.54
N THR A 283 18.35 -8.72 -1.86
CA THR A 283 17.56 -7.66 -2.47
C THR A 283 16.12 -7.67 -1.98
N ILE A 284 15.48 -8.84 -1.93
CA ILE A 284 14.10 -9.01 -1.43
C ILE A 284 14.02 -8.58 0.04
N ILE A 285 14.96 -8.99 0.88
CA ILE A 285 14.99 -8.64 2.31
C ILE A 285 15.11 -7.12 2.49
N ILE A 286 16.06 -6.46 1.81
CA ILE A 286 16.25 -5.02 1.91
C ILE A 286 15.03 -4.25 1.35
N TYR A 287 14.46 -4.72 0.23
CA TYR A 287 13.23 -4.17 -0.32
C TYR A 287 12.08 -4.25 0.70
N ARG A 288 11.87 -5.41 1.32
CA ARG A 288 10.85 -5.59 2.36
C ARG A 288 11.08 -4.68 3.56
N LEU A 289 12.32 -4.53 3.98
CA LEU A 289 12.68 -3.64 5.07
C LEU A 289 12.36 -2.18 4.72
N SER A 290 12.79 -1.72 3.55
CA SER A 290 12.67 -0.31 3.14
C SER A 290 11.25 0.09 2.75
N TYR A 291 10.50 -0.77 2.07
CA TYR A 291 9.19 -0.44 1.51
C TYR A 291 8.01 -0.88 2.38
N TYR A 292 8.21 -1.88 3.28
CA TYR A 292 7.15 -2.39 4.15
C TYR A 292 7.43 -2.14 5.63
N VAL A 293 8.55 -2.67 6.16
CA VAL A 293 8.78 -2.71 7.62
C VAL A 293 8.98 -1.32 8.20
N VAL A 294 9.88 -0.53 7.63
CA VAL A 294 10.18 0.82 8.14
C VAL A 294 8.98 1.74 8.00
N PRO A 295 8.32 1.88 6.84
CA PRO A 295 7.11 2.71 6.72
C PRO A 295 5.97 2.24 7.64
N PHE A 296 5.77 0.93 7.77
CA PHE A 296 4.77 0.37 8.69
C PHE A 296 5.04 0.74 10.14
N SER A 297 6.28 0.64 10.59
CA SER A 297 6.67 1.01 11.95
C SER A 297 6.37 2.49 12.23
N ILE A 298 6.70 3.36 11.27
CA ILE A 298 6.36 4.80 11.34
C ILE A 298 4.84 5.00 11.36
N GLY A 299 4.11 4.27 10.51
CA GLY A 299 2.64 4.31 10.46
C GLY A 299 1.98 3.85 11.75
N CYS A 300 2.50 2.79 12.38
CA CYS A 300 2.04 2.33 13.70
C CYS A 300 2.27 3.40 14.78
N PHE A 301 3.45 4.02 14.80
CA PHE A 301 3.73 5.11 15.74
C PHE A 301 2.78 6.30 15.54
N MET A 302 2.53 6.68 14.28
CA MET A 302 1.56 7.72 13.96
C MET A 302 0.14 7.34 14.40
N PHE A 303 -0.26 6.07 14.22
CA PHE A 303 -1.57 5.56 14.63
C PHE A 303 -1.76 5.62 16.15
N LEU A 304 -0.77 5.14 16.92
CA LEU A 304 -0.79 5.20 18.37
C LEU A 304 -0.88 6.65 18.87
N SER A 305 -0.06 7.55 18.30
CA SER A 305 -0.08 8.97 18.64
C SER A 305 -1.45 9.63 18.40
N GLU A 306 -2.13 9.22 17.33
CA GLU A 306 -3.45 9.71 16.99
C GLU A 306 -4.53 9.15 17.94
N GLY A 307 -4.44 7.88 18.29
CA GLY A 307 -5.34 7.23 19.27
C GLY A 307 -5.28 7.93 20.62
N ILE A 308 -4.07 8.22 21.13
CA ILE A 308 -3.86 8.95 22.38
C ILE A 308 -4.48 10.35 22.30
N ARG A 309 -4.30 11.06 21.18
CA ARG A 309 -4.89 12.39 20.98
C ARG A 309 -6.41 12.34 21.01
N MET A 310 -7.02 11.39 20.33
CA MET A 310 -8.48 11.23 20.30
C MET A 310 -9.06 10.92 21.69
N ILE A 311 -8.38 10.12 22.49
CA ILE A 311 -8.75 9.83 23.87
C ILE A 311 -8.68 11.11 24.71
N LYS A 312 -7.57 11.85 24.67
CA LYS A 312 -7.41 13.12 25.37
C LYS A 312 -8.50 14.14 25.00
N ASP A 313 -8.83 14.24 23.72
CA ASP A 313 -9.89 15.17 23.26
C ASP A 313 -11.27 14.76 23.76
N LYS A 314 -11.56 13.46 23.88
CA LYS A 314 -12.80 12.97 24.52
C LYS A 314 -12.87 13.30 26.00
N PHE A 315 -11.78 13.11 26.75
CA PHE A 315 -11.73 13.47 28.18
C PHE A 315 -11.96 14.98 28.39
N LYS A 316 -11.25 15.83 27.63
CA LYS A 316 -11.44 17.28 27.70
C LYS A 316 -12.88 17.75 27.38
N ARG A 317 -13.57 17.07 26.47
CA ARG A 317 -14.97 17.36 26.15
C ARG A 317 -15.90 16.86 27.24
N GLY A 318 -15.60 15.75 27.88
CA GLY A 318 -16.35 15.22 29.05
C GLY A 318 -16.27 16.17 30.25
N GLU A 319 -15.08 16.63 30.61
CA GLU A 319 -14.87 17.61 31.69
C GLU A 319 -15.64 18.91 31.46
N LYS A 320 -15.64 19.45 30.21
CA LYS A 320 -16.44 20.66 29.89
C LYS A 320 -17.95 20.48 30.01
N LEU A 321 -18.45 19.23 29.88
CA LEU A 321 -19.88 18.91 30.07
C LEU A 321 -20.26 18.84 31.56
N TRP A 322 -19.32 18.42 32.43
CA TRP A 322 -19.54 18.39 33.88
C TRP A 322 -19.45 19.78 34.53
N LEU A 323 -18.62 20.66 33.98
CA LEU A 323 -18.49 22.06 34.46
C LEU A 323 -19.64 22.98 34.00
N ARG A 324 -20.55 22.51 33.16
CA ARG A 324 -21.74 23.26 32.68
C ARG A 324 -23.05 22.76 33.30
N ARG A 325 -22.99 21.87 34.26
CA ARG A 325 -24.09 21.48 35.14
C ARG A 325 -23.89 22.03 36.55
#